data_fcac4b637fb5b43fc705457af9a1d0bd
#
_entry.id   fcac4b637fb5b43fc705457af9a1d0bd
#
_cell.length_a   1.000
_cell.length_b   1.000
_cell.length_c   1.000
_cell.angle_alpha   90.00
_cell.angle_beta   90.00
_cell.angle_gamma   90.00
#
_symmetry.space_group_name_H-M   'P 1'
#
loop_
_entity.id
_entity.type
_entity.pdbx_description
1 polymer ?
#
loop_
_entity_poly.entity_id
_entity_poly.type
_entity_poly.pdbx_seq_one_letter_code
_entity_poly.pdbx_strand_id
1 'polypeptide(L)'
;MKSSGIKTSTVLASFLLAACLSMRAEVKLPAIFSDGMVMQQQTNANLWGTATPNKKVTVTTGWNGKQYAVTADKNGSWKLSVSTPEAGGPYTITFDDGTQKTLNNILIGELWLCSGQSNMEMPMKGFKNQPVENANMDILRSKNLHIRLFTVKRTSTITPQNL
;
A
#
# COMPACT_ATOMS: atom_id res chain seq x y z
N MET A 1 -7.36 29.16 63.47
CA MET A 1 -7.88 28.84 62.15
C MET A 1 -6.69 28.54 61.20
N LYS A 2 -6.44 27.26 60.89
CA LYS A 2 -5.36 26.86 59.94
C LYS A 2 -6.00 26.62 58.57
N SER A 3 -5.65 27.47 57.61
CA SER A 3 -6.03 27.32 56.19
C SER A 3 -5.27 26.16 55.58
N SER A 4 -5.99 25.16 55.12
CA SER A 4 -5.47 24.03 54.34
C SER A 4 -5.37 24.44 52.86
N GLY A 5 -4.18 24.80 52.43
CA GLY A 5 -3.87 25.04 51.02
C GLY A 5 -3.68 23.68 50.31
N ILE A 6 -4.66 23.26 49.55
CA ILE A 6 -4.58 22.11 48.65
C ILE A 6 -3.60 22.49 47.53
N LYS A 7 -2.51 21.71 47.42
CA LYS A 7 -1.43 21.97 46.44
C LYS A 7 -1.93 21.67 45.03
N THR A 8 -2.24 22.71 44.29
CA THR A 8 -2.65 22.70 42.87
C THR A 8 -1.60 22.10 41.91
N SER A 9 -0.37 21.89 42.36
CA SER A 9 0.72 21.32 41.57
C SER A 9 0.55 19.83 41.24
N THR A 10 -0.16 19.06 42.09
CA THR A 10 -0.27 17.59 41.88
C THR A 10 -1.30 17.23 40.81
N VAL A 11 -2.32 18.07 40.63
CA VAL A 11 -3.37 17.83 39.60
C VAL A 11 -2.86 18.14 38.19
N LEU A 12 -1.97 19.13 38.04
CA LEU A 12 -1.38 19.50 36.75
C LEU A 12 -0.41 18.43 36.22
N ALA A 13 0.33 17.75 37.10
CA ALA A 13 1.23 16.67 36.74
C ALA A 13 0.49 15.41 36.25
N SER A 14 -0.68 15.11 36.83
CA SER A 14 -1.51 13.98 36.41
C SER A 14 -2.18 14.20 35.05
N PHE A 15 -2.46 15.43 34.66
CA PHE A 15 -3.04 15.75 33.34
C PHE A 15 -1.98 15.72 32.22
N LEU A 16 -0.71 16.04 32.51
CA LEU A 16 0.36 15.90 31.51
C LEU A 16 0.73 14.44 31.22
N LEU A 17 0.54 13.52 32.16
CA LEU A 17 0.86 12.11 31.99
C LEU A 17 -0.23 11.37 31.15
N ALA A 18 -1.46 11.87 31.14
CA ALA A 18 -2.55 11.33 30.33
C ALA A 18 -2.46 11.74 28.84
N ALA A 19 -1.64 12.72 28.50
CA ALA A 19 -1.43 13.21 27.13
C ALA A 19 -0.31 12.47 26.38
N CYS A 20 0.19 11.33 26.88
CA CYS A 20 0.84 10.34 26.04
C CYS A 20 -0.21 9.70 25.12
N LEU A 21 -0.71 10.51 24.19
CA LEU A 21 -1.43 10.05 23.01
C LEU A 21 -0.54 9.00 22.37
N SER A 22 -0.93 7.76 22.51
CA SER A 22 -0.35 6.65 21.77
C SER A 22 -0.42 7.04 20.30
N MET A 23 0.67 7.56 19.73
CA MET A 23 0.82 7.68 18.28
C MET A 23 0.68 6.25 17.76
N ARG A 24 -0.54 5.87 17.41
CA ARG A 24 -0.80 4.61 16.72
C ARG A 24 -0.17 4.78 15.35
N ALA A 25 1.01 4.21 15.17
CA ALA A 25 1.59 4.14 13.86
C ALA A 25 0.72 3.16 13.05
N GLU A 26 0.09 3.68 12.03
CA GLU A 26 -0.66 2.89 11.05
C GLU A 26 0.32 2.17 10.11
N VAL A 27 -0.07 0.99 9.64
CA VAL A 27 0.68 0.27 8.59
C VAL A 27 0.90 1.19 7.38
N LYS A 28 2.17 1.39 7.00
CA LYS A 28 2.54 2.13 5.80
C LYS A 28 2.88 1.14 4.70
N LEU A 29 2.26 1.33 3.55
CA LEU A 29 2.43 0.50 2.37
C LEU A 29 3.17 1.29 1.28
N PRO A 30 4.04 0.66 0.49
CA PRO A 30 4.60 1.29 -0.70
C PRO A 30 3.49 1.62 -1.72
N ALA A 31 3.76 2.58 -2.60
CA ALA A 31 2.77 3.12 -3.54
C ALA A 31 2.14 2.06 -4.48
N ILE A 32 2.86 0.97 -4.74
CA ILE A 32 2.35 -0.14 -5.56
C ILE A 32 1.15 -0.85 -4.89
N PHE A 33 1.03 -0.78 -3.56
CA PHE A 33 -0.11 -1.31 -2.81
C PHE A 33 -1.11 -0.20 -2.53
N SER A 34 -2.06 -0.05 -3.42
CA SER A 34 -3.08 1.00 -3.37
C SER A 34 -4.43 0.45 -3.82
N ASP A 35 -5.48 1.21 -3.58
CA ASP A 35 -6.79 0.91 -4.13
C ASP A 35 -6.70 0.74 -5.66
N GLY A 36 -7.40 -0.26 -6.16
CA GLY A 36 -7.43 -0.56 -7.58
C GLY A 36 -6.21 -1.32 -8.11
N MET A 37 -5.28 -1.77 -7.27
CA MET A 37 -4.15 -2.59 -7.74
C MET A 37 -4.60 -3.94 -8.31
N VAL A 38 -3.71 -4.56 -9.09
CA VAL A 38 -3.85 -5.95 -9.56
C VAL A 38 -2.76 -6.80 -8.90
N MET A 39 -3.11 -8.00 -8.48
CA MET A 39 -2.16 -9.00 -7.99
C MET A 39 -2.10 -10.18 -8.96
N GLN A 40 -0.91 -10.78 -9.12
CA GLN A 40 -0.73 -11.98 -9.93
C GLN A 40 -1.61 -13.11 -9.40
N GLN A 41 -2.32 -13.78 -10.31
CA GLN A 41 -3.16 -14.95 -9.99
C GLN A 41 -2.35 -16.20 -9.71
N GLN A 42 -2.97 -17.18 -9.01
CA GLN A 42 -2.48 -18.56 -8.80
C GLN A 42 -1.02 -18.62 -8.30
N THR A 43 -0.66 -17.73 -7.37
CA THR A 43 0.71 -17.62 -6.83
C THR A 43 0.72 -17.30 -5.35
N ASN A 44 1.90 -17.29 -4.76
CA ASN A 44 2.14 -16.72 -3.44
C ASN A 44 2.68 -15.29 -3.63
N ALA A 45 1.79 -14.32 -3.61
CA ALA A 45 2.13 -12.92 -3.80
C ALA A 45 2.73 -12.33 -2.51
N ASN A 46 3.86 -11.62 -2.64
CA ASN A 46 4.50 -10.95 -1.52
C ASN A 46 3.82 -9.61 -1.24
N LEU A 47 3.56 -9.34 0.04
CA LEU A 47 3.15 -8.06 0.58
C LEU A 47 4.19 -7.60 1.60
N TRP A 48 4.50 -6.30 1.62
CA TRP A 48 5.50 -5.73 2.52
C TRP A 48 5.17 -4.27 2.84
N GLY A 49 5.82 -3.75 3.86
CA GLY A 49 5.66 -2.36 4.28
C GLY A 49 6.36 -2.10 5.59
N THR A 50 5.93 -1.04 6.26
CA THR A 50 6.39 -0.72 7.61
C THR A 50 5.22 -0.60 8.56
N ALA A 51 5.45 -0.91 9.83
CA ALA A 51 4.51 -0.83 10.94
C ALA A 51 5.24 -0.41 12.21
N THR A 52 4.57 -0.36 13.32
CA THR A 52 5.23 -0.17 14.62
C THR A 52 6.23 -1.31 14.87
N PRO A 53 7.49 -1.00 15.25
CA PRO A 53 8.50 -2.02 15.55
C PRO A 53 8.00 -3.09 16.52
N ASN A 54 8.35 -4.36 16.24
CA ASN A 54 7.96 -5.53 17.03
C ASN A 54 6.44 -5.76 17.17
N LYS A 55 5.61 -5.05 16.42
CA LYS A 55 4.17 -5.27 16.37
C LYS A 55 3.82 -6.39 15.41
N LYS A 56 2.79 -7.14 15.76
CA LYS A 56 2.16 -8.11 14.86
C LYS A 56 1.35 -7.36 13.82
N VAL A 57 1.60 -7.65 12.54
CA VAL A 57 0.79 -7.20 11.40
C VAL A 57 -0.04 -8.39 10.95
N THR A 58 -1.35 -8.23 10.91
CA THR A 58 -2.29 -9.22 10.38
C THR A 58 -2.82 -8.73 9.04
N VAL A 59 -2.80 -9.59 8.02
CA VAL A 59 -3.35 -9.32 6.69
C VAL A 59 -4.52 -10.25 6.43
N THR A 60 -5.69 -9.69 6.17
CA THR A 60 -6.91 -10.45 5.84
C THR A 60 -7.24 -10.27 4.37
N THR A 61 -7.37 -11.38 3.66
CA THR A 61 -7.66 -11.40 2.21
C THR A 61 -9.15 -11.56 1.96
N GLY A 62 -9.76 -10.66 1.18
CA GLY A 62 -11.21 -10.63 0.94
C GLY A 62 -11.74 -11.74 0.02
N TRP A 63 -10.89 -12.44 -0.72
CA TRP A 63 -11.31 -13.53 -1.61
C TRP A 63 -11.59 -14.85 -0.89
N ASN A 64 -11.07 -15.05 0.30
CA ASN A 64 -11.28 -16.28 1.07
C ASN A 64 -11.37 -16.05 2.60
N GLY A 65 -11.27 -14.81 3.07
CA GLY A 65 -11.30 -14.46 4.48
C GLY A 65 -10.09 -14.94 5.30
N LYS A 66 -9.05 -15.48 4.64
CA LYS A 66 -7.88 -16.02 5.32
C LYS A 66 -7.05 -14.90 5.94
N GLN A 67 -6.54 -15.17 7.15
CA GLN A 67 -5.63 -14.27 7.86
C GLN A 67 -4.20 -14.81 7.80
N TYR A 68 -3.30 -13.90 7.49
CA TYR A 68 -1.85 -14.11 7.50
C TYR A 68 -1.24 -13.16 8.52
N ALA A 69 -0.20 -13.57 9.23
CA ALA A 69 0.40 -12.72 10.24
C ALA A 69 1.92 -12.79 10.20
N VAL A 70 2.55 -11.66 10.52
CA VAL A 70 4.00 -11.51 10.65
C VAL A 70 4.28 -10.48 11.75
N THR A 71 5.43 -10.57 12.39
CA THR A 71 5.88 -9.53 13.32
C THR A 71 6.86 -8.62 12.58
N ALA A 72 6.62 -7.30 12.64
CA ALA A 72 7.55 -6.31 12.13
C ALA A 72 8.88 -6.38 12.90
N ASP A 73 9.97 -6.18 12.21
CA ASP A 73 11.30 -6.19 12.82
C ASP A 73 11.56 -4.96 13.72
N LYS A 74 12.77 -4.87 14.27
CA LYS A 74 13.18 -3.73 15.12
C LYS A 74 13.19 -2.37 14.41
N ASN A 75 13.21 -2.37 13.07
CA ASN A 75 13.13 -1.17 12.24
C ASN A 75 11.69 -0.91 11.77
N GLY A 76 10.73 -1.77 12.15
CA GLY A 76 9.34 -1.70 11.73
C GLY A 76 9.06 -2.33 10.36
N SER A 77 10.05 -2.94 9.69
CA SER A 77 9.83 -3.57 8.38
C SER A 77 9.16 -4.92 8.53
N TRP A 78 8.23 -5.23 7.64
CA TRP A 78 7.56 -6.52 7.58
C TRP A 78 7.37 -6.98 6.14
N LYS A 79 7.33 -8.30 5.97
CA LYS A 79 7.04 -8.97 4.70
C LYS A 79 6.35 -10.29 4.97
N LEU A 80 5.31 -10.60 4.19
CA LEU A 80 4.64 -11.89 4.20
C LEU A 80 4.16 -12.26 2.78
N SER A 81 3.75 -13.51 2.59
CA SER A 81 3.17 -13.98 1.33
C SER A 81 1.72 -14.40 1.54
N VAL A 82 0.86 -14.04 0.60
CA VAL A 82 -0.55 -14.44 0.55
C VAL A 82 -0.81 -15.26 -0.70
N SER A 83 -1.58 -16.34 -0.57
CA SER A 83 -1.99 -17.14 -1.72
C SER A 83 -3.11 -16.43 -2.48
N THR A 84 -2.93 -16.26 -3.79
CA THR A 84 -3.92 -15.66 -4.68
C THR A 84 -4.69 -16.73 -5.45
N PRO A 85 -6.00 -16.58 -5.65
CA PRO A 85 -6.84 -17.48 -6.43
C PRO A 85 -6.66 -17.27 -7.94
N GLU A 86 -7.53 -17.89 -8.75
CA GLU A 86 -7.74 -17.54 -10.14
C GLU A 86 -8.21 -16.09 -10.30
N ALA A 87 -8.09 -15.56 -11.53
CA ALA A 87 -8.49 -14.22 -11.89
C ALA A 87 -9.93 -13.89 -11.43
N GLY A 88 -10.10 -12.72 -10.86
CA GLY A 88 -11.39 -12.27 -10.34
C GLY A 88 -11.30 -10.98 -9.54
N GLY A 89 -12.40 -10.65 -8.89
CA GLY A 89 -12.56 -9.44 -8.09
C GLY A 89 -13.79 -8.63 -8.51
N PRO A 90 -13.95 -7.43 -7.94
CA PRO A 90 -13.04 -6.76 -7.01
C PRO A 90 -13.08 -7.33 -5.58
N TYR A 91 -11.94 -7.39 -4.95
CA TYR A 91 -11.75 -7.84 -3.58
C TYR A 91 -11.25 -6.70 -2.68
N THR A 92 -11.10 -7.02 -1.38
CA THR A 92 -10.45 -6.15 -0.40
C THR A 92 -9.24 -6.86 0.22
N ILE A 93 -8.28 -6.09 0.73
CA ILE A 93 -7.21 -6.58 1.60
C ILE A 93 -7.15 -5.64 2.80
N THR A 94 -7.25 -6.20 4.00
CA THR A 94 -7.17 -5.43 5.25
C THR A 94 -5.87 -5.74 5.97
N PHE A 95 -5.15 -4.70 6.34
CA PHE A 95 -3.93 -4.73 7.15
C PHE A 95 -4.26 -4.21 8.54
N ASP A 96 -3.74 -4.84 9.58
CA ASP A 96 -4.03 -4.48 10.97
C ASP A 96 -2.77 -4.68 11.84
N ASP A 97 -2.25 -3.61 12.44
CA ASP A 97 -1.22 -3.62 13.48
C ASP A 97 -1.74 -3.03 14.81
N GLY A 98 -3.07 -3.00 14.96
CA GLY A 98 -3.83 -2.32 16.02
C GLY A 98 -4.60 -1.12 15.48
N THR A 99 -4.36 -0.74 14.22
CA THR A 99 -5.15 0.20 13.42
C THR A 99 -5.37 -0.43 12.05
N GLN A 100 -6.63 -0.52 11.63
CA GLN A 100 -6.98 -1.16 10.37
C GLN A 100 -6.82 -0.19 9.19
N LYS A 101 -6.21 -0.72 8.11
CA LYS A 101 -6.13 -0.09 6.79
C LYS A 101 -6.63 -1.07 5.76
N THR A 102 -7.64 -0.70 5.01
CA THR A 102 -8.24 -1.55 3.97
C THR A 102 -7.96 -0.97 2.60
N LEU A 103 -7.44 -1.79 1.71
CA LEU A 103 -7.36 -1.51 0.28
C LEU A 103 -8.56 -2.12 -0.41
N ASN A 104 -9.17 -1.35 -1.30
CA ASN A 104 -10.40 -1.70 -2.00
C ASN A 104 -10.17 -1.89 -3.49
N ASN A 105 -11.13 -2.54 -4.15
CA ASN A 105 -11.16 -2.72 -5.60
C ASN A 105 -9.90 -3.44 -6.13
N ILE A 106 -9.45 -4.46 -5.39
CA ILE A 106 -8.30 -5.28 -5.77
C ILE A 106 -8.75 -6.30 -6.81
N LEU A 107 -8.05 -6.37 -7.93
CA LEU A 107 -8.23 -7.42 -8.92
C LEU A 107 -7.12 -8.48 -8.78
N ILE A 108 -7.47 -9.71 -9.08
CA ILE A 108 -6.54 -10.82 -9.26
C ILE A 108 -6.52 -11.13 -10.75
N GLY A 109 -5.34 -11.23 -11.36
CA GLY A 109 -5.19 -11.47 -12.79
C GLY A 109 -3.73 -11.57 -13.21
N GLU A 110 -3.43 -11.18 -14.44
CA GLU A 110 -2.07 -11.17 -14.96
C GLU A 110 -1.38 -9.84 -14.67
N LEU A 111 -0.17 -9.92 -14.14
CA LEU A 111 0.69 -8.76 -13.87
C LEU A 111 1.84 -8.71 -14.88
N TRP A 112 1.88 -7.65 -15.67
CA TRP A 112 2.90 -7.42 -16.67
C TRP A 112 3.89 -6.35 -16.24
N LEU A 113 5.18 -6.69 -16.24
CA LEU A 113 6.25 -5.72 -16.06
C LEU A 113 6.69 -5.23 -17.43
N CYS A 114 6.33 -4.00 -17.77
CA CYS A 114 6.73 -3.35 -19.02
C CYS A 114 7.96 -2.48 -18.76
N SER A 115 9.11 -2.86 -19.34
CA SER A 115 10.39 -2.16 -19.18
C SER A 115 11.13 -2.11 -20.50
N GLY A 116 12.01 -1.15 -20.68
CA GLY A 116 12.82 -0.99 -21.90
C GLY A 116 13.39 0.41 -22.05
N GLN A 117 13.53 0.85 -23.29
CA GLN A 117 14.07 2.16 -23.66
C GLN A 117 12.96 3.06 -24.25
N SER A 118 13.33 3.90 -25.24
CA SER A 118 12.46 4.93 -25.84
C SER A 118 11.09 4.41 -26.31
N ASN A 119 11.03 3.19 -26.86
CA ASN A 119 9.75 2.63 -27.32
C ASN A 119 8.77 2.35 -26.18
N MET A 120 9.27 2.08 -24.97
CA MET A 120 8.42 1.90 -23.77
C MET A 120 7.94 3.24 -23.18
N GLU A 121 8.55 4.34 -23.57
CA GLU A 121 8.14 5.69 -23.18
C GLU A 121 7.24 6.36 -24.22
N MET A 122 7.16 5.79 -25.43
CA MET A 122 6.37 6.38 -26.52
C MET A 122 4.90 6.44 -26.11
N PRO A 123 4.27 7.62 -26.05
CA PRO A 123 2.86 7.73 -25.81
C PRO A 123 2.06 7.14 -26.98
N MET A 124 0.84 6.67 -26.74
CA MET A 124 -0.02 6.09 -27.77
C MET A 124 -0.19 6.98 -29.02
N LYS A 125 -0.19 8.31 -28.87
CA LYS A 125 -0.26 9.25 -29.99
C LYS A 125 1.05 9.44 -30.75
N GLY A 126 2.14 8.80 -30.29
CA GLY A 126 3.48 8.97 -30.84
C GLY A 126 4.19 10.25 -30.37
N PHE A 127 5.40 10.44 -30.85
CA PHE A 127 6.18 11.67 -30.67
C PHE A 127 5.94 12.65 -31.85
N LYS A 128 6.43 13.89 -31.69
CA LYS A 128 6.44 14.87 -32.80
C LYS A 128 7.16 14.27 -34.01
N ASN A 129 6.51 14.29 -35.17
CA ASN A 129 6.98 13.69 -36.41
C ASN A 129 7.15 12.16 -36.44
N GLN A 130 6.63 11.46 -35.41
CA GLN A 130 6.62 10.00 -35.32
C GLN A 130 5.25 9.57 -34.79
N PRO A 131 4.17 9.75 -35.55
CA PRO A 131 2.83 9.34 -35.11
C PRO A 131 2.72 7.82 -35.08
N VAL A 132 1.88 7.31 -34.18
CA VAL A 132 1.47 5.91 -34.19
C VAL A 132 0.23 5.78 -35.09
N GLU A 133 0.27 4.82 -36.00
CA GLU A 133 -0.84 4.53 -36.88
C GLU A 133 -2.09 4.17 -36.06
N ASN A 134 -3.25 4.65 -36.49
CA ASN A 134 -4.55 4.44 -35.84
C ASN A 134 -4.66 4.90 -34.38
N ALA A 135 -3.67 5.58 -33.81
CA ALA A 135 -3.57 5.97 -32.40
C ALA A 135 -4.86 6.61 -31.86
N ASN A 136 -5.47 7.52 -32.62
CA ASN A 136 -6.70 8.21 -32.16
C ASN A 136 -7.87 7.24 -31.94
N MET A 137 -8.02 6.26 -32.83
CA MET A 137 -9.09 5.25 -32.71
C MET A 137 -8.79 4.27 -31.57
N ASP A 138 -7.53 3.89 -31.39
CA ASP A 138 -7.10 3.00 -30.30
C ASP A 138 -7.28 3.69 -28.95
N ILE A 139 -6.96 4.97 -28.83
CA ILE A 139 -7.20 5.76 -27.61
C ILE A 139 -8.69 5.84 -27.31
N LEU A 140 -9.54 6.11 -28.31
CA LEU A 140 -10.99 6.16 -28.12
C LEU A 140 -11.60 4.82 -27.66
N ARG A 141 -11.02 3.70 -28.10
CA ARG A 141 -11.45 2.34 -27.77
C ARG A 141 -10.78 1.74 -26.56
N SER A 142 -9.79 2.41 -25.97
CA SER A 142 -8.92 1.87 -24.92
C SER A 142 -9.59 1.71 -23.56
N LYS A 143 -10.82 2.25 -23.36
CA LYS A 143 -11.49 2.17 -22.07
C LYS A 143 -11.77 0.71 -21.70
N ASN A 144 -11.04 0.20 -20.70
CA ASN A 144 -11.22 -1.14 -20.16
C ASN A 144 -11.04 -1.10 -18.63
N LEU A 145 -12.09 -1.47 -17.90
CA LEU A 145 -12.08 -1.44 -16.43
C LEU A 145 -11.30 -2.59 -15.80
N HIS A 146 -10.93 -3.59 -16.60
CA HIS A 146 -10.12 -4.73 -16.15
C HIS A 146 -8.62 -4.53 -16.38
N ILE A 147 -8.20 -3.48 -17.07
CA ILE A 147 -6.78 -3.12 -17.25
C ILE A 147 -6.45 -1.97 -16.29
N ARG A 148 -5.42 -2.16 -15.50
CA ARG A 148 -4.90 -1.17 -14.54
C ARG A 148 -3.46 -0.84 -14.89
N LEU A 149 -3.12 0.44 -14.87
CA LEU A 149 -1.78 0.91 -15.19
C LEU A 149 -1.15 1.52 -13.93
N PHE A 150 0.07 1.10 -13.66
CA PHE A 150 0.91 1.70 -12.63
C PHE A 150 2.21 2.15 -13.25
N THR A 151 2.53 3.42 -13.18
CA THR A 151 3.78 3.97 -13.72
C THR A 151 4.75 4.25 -12.60
N VAL A 152 5.89 3.57 -12.61
CA VAL A 152 7.01 3.87 -11.70
C VAL A 152 7.64 5.19 -12.14
N LYS A 153 7.67 6.16 -11.22
CA LYS A 153 8.31 7.45 -11.50
C LYS A 153 9.80 7.25 -11.75
N ARG A 154 10.31 7.79 -12.88
CA ARG A 154 11.74 7.78 -13.18
C ARG A 154 12.49 8.63 -12.14
N THR A 155 13.41 8.00 -11.43
CA THR A 155 14.24 8.63 -10.41
C THR A 155 15.63 8.00 -10.46
N SER A 156 16.67 8.81 -10.39
CA SER A 156 18.05 8.32 -10.25
C SER A 156 18.48 8.48 -8.79
N THR A 157 18.93 7.40 -8.19
CA THR A 157 19.48 7.39 -6.82
C THR A 157 20.75 6.56 -6.80
N ILE A 158 21.63 6.84 -5.86
CA ILE A 158 22.87 6.07 -5.62
C ILE A 158 22.63 4.91 -4.66
N THR A 159 21.45 4.84 -4.04
CA THR A 159 21.06 3.76 -3.11
C THR A 159 19.73 3.16 -3.56
N PRO A 160 19.53 1.84 -3.39
CA PRO A 160 18.23 1.22 -3.62
C PRO A 160 17.13 1.92 -2.81
N GLN A 161 15.98 2.13 -3.43
CA GLN A 161 14.81 2.72 -2.78
C GLN A 161 13.75 1.65 -2.59
N ASN A 162 13.14 1.63 -1.41
CA ASN A 162 11.90 0.89 -1.17
C ASN A 162 10.74 1.80 -1.59
N LEU A 163 10.17 1.55 -2.75
CA LEU A 163 9.02 2.29 -3.30
C LEU A 163 7.74 1.90 -2.57
#